data_4790a08b22ff035972e3bc28f256cfe1
#
_entry.id   4790a08b22ff035972e3bc28f256cfe1
#
_cell.length_a   1.000
_cell.length_b   1.000
_cell.length_c   1.000
_cell.angle_alpha   90.00
_cell.angle_beta   90.00
_cell.angle_gamma   90.00
#
_symmetry.space_group_name_H-M   'P 1'
#
loop_
_entity.id
_entity.type
_entity.pdbx_description
1 polymer ?
#
loop_
_entity_poly.entity_id
_entity_poly.type
_entity_poly.pdbx_seq_one_letter_code
_entity_poly.pdbx_strand_id
1 'polypeptide(L)'
;GVYLIARLHSLGPWPVEWQTIVVWIGTLTLLVGVLYAMVQSDLKRLLAFHTVSQIGYMMLGIGLSTPLGIAAGLLHCLNHGLFKGGLFLCAGAVQHATGSRNMEHLGGLGRNMPRTAALWLVVAGGIAGIPLLNGFVSKWLVYSAALESGQAVPALVAWITSIFTVFSFLKAT
;
A
#
# COMPACT_ATOMS: atom_id res chain seq x y z
N GLY A 1 -13.64 1.44 -6.41
CA GLY A 1 -13.22 0.02 -6.59
C GLY A 1 -13.35 -0.74 -5.28
N VAL A 2 -12.48 -0.52 -4.27
CA VAL A 2 -12.47 -1.31 -3.03
C VAL A 2 -13.81 -1.26 -2.29
N TYR A 3 -14.42 -0.07 -2.15
CA TYR A 3 -15.75 0.06 -1.54
C TYR A 3 -16.82 -0.77 -2.26
N LEU A 4 -16.79 -0.80 -3.59
CA LEU A 4 -17.74 -1.60 -4.37
C LEU A 4 -17.58 -3.11 -4.06
N ILE A 5 -16.35 -3.60 -4.02
CA ILE A 5 -16.06 -5.01 -3.68
C ILE A 5 -16.56 -5.35 -2.28
N ALA A 6 -16.26 -4.50 -1.29
CA ALA A 6 -16.75 -4.67 0.07
C ALA A 6 -18.28 -4.62 0.14
N ARG A 7 -18.92 -3.74 -0.65
CA ARG A 7 -20.37 -3.62 -0.70
C ARG A 7 -21.03 -4.84 -1.34
N LEU A 8 -20.45 -5.35 -2.43
CA LEU A 8 -20.93 -6.59 -3.05
C LEU A 8 -20.83 -7.77 -2.09
N HIS A 9 -19.74 -7.84 -1.30
CA HIS A 9 -19.60 -8.87 -0.27
C HIS A 9 -20.72 -8.79 0.81
N SER A 10 -21.21 -7.57 1.12
CA SER A 10 -22.27 -7.38 2.11
C SER A 10 -23.67 -7.81 1.64
N LEU A 11 -23.83 -8.11 0.35
CA LEU A 11 -25.10 -8.60 -0.22
C LEU A 11 -25.32 -10.11 0.00
N GLY A 12 -24.26 -10.85 0.37
CA GLY A 12 -24.35 -12.27 0.66
C GLY A 12 -22.98 -12.97 0.57
N PRO A 13 -22.89 -14.23 1.02
CA PRO A 13 -21.65 -14.99 0.96
C PRO A 13 -21.24 -15.23 -0.50
N TRP A 14 -19.96 -15.01 -0.78
CA TRP A 14 -19.43 -15.27 -2.11
C TRP A 14 -19.14 -16.76 -2.33
N PRO A 15 -19.42 -17.30 -3.53
CA PRO A 15 -18.93 -18.61 -3.94
C PRO A 15 -17.40 -18.69 -3.81
N VAL A 16 -16.87 -19.88 -3.53
CA VAL A 16 -15.43 -20.10 -3.33
C VAL A 16 -14.60 -19.71 -4.56
N GLU A 17 -15.17 -19.89 -5.75
CA GLU A 17 -14.55 -19.49 -7.02
C GLU A 17 -14.30 -17.98 -7.08
N TRP A 18 -15.29 -17.18 -6.69
CA TRP A 18 -15.17 -15.72 -6.65
C TRP A 18 -14.17 -15.24 -5.60
N GLN A 19 -14.17 -15.87 -4.42
CA GLN A 19 -13.18 -15.60 -3.38
C GLN A 19 -11.77 -15.83 -3.93
N THR A 20 -11.54 -16.99 -4.54
CA THR A 20 -10.25 -17.37 -5.14
C THR A 20 -9.82 -16.38 -6.23
N ILE A 21 -10.72 -16.00 -7.13
CA ILE A 21 -10.44 -15.03 -8.19
C ILE A 21 -10.00 -13.69 -7.59
N VAL A 22 -10.74 -13.16 -6.61
CA VAL A 22 -10.43 -11.85 -6.00
C VAL A 22 -9.11 -11.89 -5.22
N VAL A 23 -8.84 -12.98 -4.48
CA VAL A 23 -7.55 -13.20 -3.78
C VAL A 23 -6.38 -13.17 -4.76
N TRP A 24 -6.46 -13.90 -5.88
CA TRP A 24 -5.37 -13.94 -6.86
C TRP A 24 -5.22 -12.64 -7.64
N ILE A 25 -6.32 -11.99 -8.04
CA ILE A 25 -6.25 -10.66 -8.65
C ILE A 25 -5.60 -9.67 -7.66
N GLY A 26 -5.99 -9.68 -6.39
CA GLY A 26 -5.37 -8.88 -5.35
C GLY A 26 -3.87 -9.15 -5.23
N THR A 27 -3.48 -10.43 -5.17
CA THR A 27 -2.09 -10.88 -5.06
C THR A 27 -1.24 -10.46 -6.26
N LEU A 28 -1.74 -10.59 -7.47
CA LEU A 28 -1.04 -10.14 -8.67
C LEU A 28 -0.93 -8.61 -8.71
N THR A 29 -2.02 -7.91 -8.35
CA THR A 29 -2.06 -6.45 -8.33
C THR A 29 -1.06 -5.86 -7.36
N LEU A 30 -0.93 -6.42 -6.15
CA LEU A 30 0.04 -5.93 -5.16
C LEU A 30 1.49 -6.11 -5.64
N LEU A 31 1.81 -7.27 -6.24
CA LEU A 31 3.16 -7.57 -6.73
C LEU A 31 3.52 -6.69 -7.94
N VAL A 32 2.67 -6.70 -8.97
CA VAL A 32 2.91 -5.92 -10.20
C VAL A 32 3.00 -4.43 -9.88
N GLY A 33 2.12 -3.91 -9.02
CA GLY A 33 2.12 -2.51 -8.62
C GLY A 33 3.42 -2.08 -7.95
N VAL A 34 3.98 -2.88 -7.05
CA VAL A 34 5.25 -2.53 -6.38
C VAL A 34 6.45 -2.63 -7.33
N LEU A 35 6.49 -3.63 -8.20
CA LEU A 35 7.57 -3.77 -9.19
C LEU A 35 7.62 -2.57 -10.13
N TYR A 36 6.46 -2.10 -10.63
CA TYR A 36 6.40 -0.88 -11.41
C TYR A 36 6.77 0.37 -10.61
N ALA A 37 6.42 0.44 -9.31
CA ALA A 37 6.82 1.54 -8.45
C ALA A 37 8.35 1.64 -8.30
N MET A 38 9.04 0.50 -8.14
CA MET A 38 10.50 0.48 -7.94
C MET A 38 11.31 1.09 -9.09
N VAL A 39 10.81 1.02 -10.32
CA VAL A 39 11.51 1.55 -11.50
C VAL A 39 11.18 3.01 -11.83
N GLN A 40 10.26 3.65 -11.06
CA GLN A 40 9.88 5.03 -11.33
C GLN A 40 10.94 6.01 -10.81
N SER A 41 11.24 7.05 -11.63
CA SER A 41 12.04 8.21 -11.24
C SER A 41 11.19 9.44 -10.89
N ASP A 42 9.91 9.48 -11.31
CA ASP A 42 8.95 10.54 -10.96
C ASP A 42 8.28 10.22 -9.62
N LEU A 43 8.38 11.15 -8.66
CA LEU A 43 7.86 11.00 -7.30
C LEU A 43 6.34 10.73 -7.27
N LYS A 44 5.55 11.42 -8.09
CA LYS A 44 4.10 11.22 -8.13
C LYS A 44 3.71 9.91 -8.82
N ARG A 45 4.44 9.49 -9.86
CA ARG A 45 4.23 8.19 -10.51
C ARG A 45 4.58 7.04 -9.60
N LEU A 46 5.67 7.14 -8.83
CA LEU A 46 6.02 6.18 -7.78
C LEU A 46 4.87 6.03 -6.80
N LEU A 47 4.32 7.13 -6.29
CA LEU A 47 3.17 7.09 -5.40
C LEU A 47 1.93 6.47 -6.07
N ALA A 48 1.66 6.76 -7.34
CA ALA A 48 0.53 6.19 -8.07
C ALA A 48 0.62 4.66 -8.18
N PHE A 49 1.78 4.10 -8.56
CA PHE A 49 1.98 2.66 -8.62
C PHE A 49 1.92 1.99 -7.25
N HIS A 50 2.41 2.66 -6.20
CA HIS A 50 2.17 2.20 -4.83
C HIS A 50 0.69 2.21 -4.44
N THR A 51 -0.14 3.11 -4.99
CA THR A 51 -1.60 3.03 -4.78
C THR A 51 -2.16 1.74 -5.37
N VAL A 52 -1.77 1.38 -6.60
CA VAL A 52 -2.17 0.10 -7.23
C VAL A 52 -1.76 -1.08 -6.35
N SER A 53 -0.51 -1.11 -5.90
CA SER A 53 -0.01 -2.16 -5.01
C SER A 53 -0.82 -2.27 -3.71
N GLN A 54 -1.10 -1.14 -3.04
CA GLN A 54 -1.83 -1.16 -1.77
C GLN A 54 -3.31 -1.55 -1.94
N ILE A 55 -3.94 -1.23 -3.08
CA ILE A 55 -5.28 -1.75 -3.42
C ILE A 55 -5.26 -3.28 -3.48
N GLY A 56 -4.18 -3.88 -3.96
CA GLY A 56 -4.00 -5.34 -3.95
C GLY A 56 -4.10 -5.95 -2.55
N TYR A 57 -3.52 -5.31 -1.52
CA TYR A 57 -3.70 -5.76 -0.11
C TYR A 57 -5.15 -5.70 0.35
N MET A 58 -5.89 -4.66 -0.02
CA MET A 58 -7.31 -4.52 0.33
C MET A 58 -8.14 -5.60 -0.34
N MET A 59 -7.88 -5.85 -1.64
CA MET A 59 -8.56 -6.90 -2.41
C MET A 59 -8.24 -8.30 -1.87
N LEU A 60 -6.98 -8.57 -1.53
CA LEU A 60 -6.56 -9.81 -0.90
C LEU A 60 -7.35 -10.02 0.40
N GLY A 61 -7.35 -9.04 1.32
CA GLY A 61 -8.05 -9.14 2.59
C GLY A 61 -9.55 -9.41 2.42
N ILE A 62 -10.25 -8.60 1.61
CA ILE A 62 -11.70 -8.73 1.38
C ILE A 62 -12.02 -10.04 0.66
N GLY A 63 -11.19 -10.44 -0.31
CA GLY A 63 -11.37 -11.66 -1.10
C GLY A 63 -11.31 -12.96 -0.30
N LEU A 64 -10.62 -12.95 0.86
CA LEU A 64 -10.62 -14.09 1.79
C LEU A 64 -12.00 -14.39 2.35
N SER A 65 -12.93 -13.44 2.31
CA SER A 65 -14.31 -13.57 2.80
C SER A 65 -14.44 -14.03 4.25
N THR A 66 -13.39 -13.90 5.04
CA THR A 66 -13.38 -14.15 6.48
C THR A 66 -13.61 -12.85 7.24
N PRO A 67 -14.18 -12.87 8.46
CA PRO A 67 -14.36 -11.66 9.28
C PRO A 67 -13.04 -10.90 9.48
N LEU A 68 -11.95 -11.62 9.77
CA LEU A 68 -10.62 -11.04 9.94
C LEU A 68 -10.09 -10.44 8.64
N GLY A 69 -10.23 -11.13 7.51
CA GLY A 69 -9.78 -10.66 6.21
C GLY A 69 -10.50 -9.38 5.75
N ILE A 70 -11.82 -9.35 5.91
CA ILE A 70 -12.63 -8.16 5.57
C ILE A 70 -12.26 -6.98 6.48
N ALA A 71 -12.17 -7.20 7.78
CA ALA A 71 -11.75 -6.16 8.73
C ALA A 71 -10.34 -5.63 8.41
N ALA A 72 -9.39 -6.53 8.10
CA ALA A 72 -8.03 -6.17 7.71
C ALA A 72 -7.98 -5.35 6.42
N GLY A 73 -8.71 -5.77 5.39
CA GLY A 73 -8.79 -5.05 4.12
C GLY A 73 -9.41 -3.66 4.25
N LEU A 74 -10.49 -3.52 5.02
CA LEU A 74 -11.13 -2.22 5.30
C LEU A 74 -10.25 -1.32 6.17
N LEU A 75 -9.62 -1.86 7.22
CA LEU A 75 -8.67 -1.12 8.04
C LEU A 75 -7.49 -0.64 7.19
N HIS A 76 -6.99 -1.48 6.28
CA HIS A 76 -5.91 -1.08 5.37
C HIS A 76 -6.37 0.03 4.41
N CYS A 77 -7.63 0.02 3.97
CA CYS A 77 -8.20 1.09 3.15
C CYS A 77 -8.20 2.45 3.89
N LEU A 78 -8.61 2.48 5.15
CA LEU A 78 -8.58 3.68 5.99
C LEU A 78 -7.13 4.18 6.19
N ASN A 79 -6.24 3.30 6.61
CA ASN A 79 -4.82 3.62 6.81
C ASN A 79 -4.18 4.13 5.52
N HIS A 80 -4.49 3.49 4.39
CA HIS A 80 -4.00 3.90 3.07
C HIS A 80 -4.43 5.34 2.73
N GLY A 81 -5.67 5.72 3.01
CA GLY A 81 -6.14 7.09 2.81
C GLY A 81 -5.29 8.10 3.58
N LEU A 82 -4.95 7.80 4.85
CA LEU A 82 -4.16 8.67 5.71
C LEU A 82 -2.73 8.85 5.19
N PHE A 83 -1.96 7.76 5.02
CA PHE A 83 -0.57 7.91 4.60
C PHE A 83 -0.44 8.35 3.13
N LYS A 84 -1.39 8.00 2.24
CA LYS A 84 -1.37 8.51 0.87
C LYS A 84 -1.68 9.99 0.78
N GLY A 85 -2.66 10.47 1.53
CA GLY A 85 -2.93 11.90 1.64
C GLY A 85 -1.67 12.67 2.06
N GLY A 86 -1.00 12.21 3.13
CA GLY A 86 0.26 12.80 3.60
C GLY A 86 1.38 12.74 2.55
N LEU A 87 1.59 11.59 1.89
CA LEU A 87 2.62 11.44 0.85
C LEU A 87 2.40 12.37 -0.34
N PHE A 88 1.16 12.46 -0.85
CA PHE A 88 0.86 13.35 -1.98
C PHE A 88 0.99 14.83 -1.60
N LEU A 89 0.64 15.23 -0.38
CA LEU A 89 0.85 16.58 0.12
C LEU A 89 2.35 16.91 0.22
N CYS A 90 3.16 16.00 0.75
CA CYS A 90 4.62 16.15 0.77
C CYS A 90 5.21 16.24 -0.65
N ALA A 91 4.80 15.37 -1.57
CA ALA A 91 5.23 15.40 -2.96
C ALA A 91 4.81 16.71 -3.67
N GLY A 92 3.63 17.23 -3.33
CA GLY A 92 3.15 18.53 -3.80
C GLY A 92 4.01 19.67 -3.28
N ALA A 93 4.36 19.67 -1.99
CA ALA A 93 5.23 20.68 -1.37
C ALA A 93 6.64 20.66 -1.97
N VAL A 94 7.21 19.46 -2.21
CA VAL A 94 8.52 19.32 -2.89
C VAL A 94 8.45 19.90 -4.30
N GLN A 95 7.44 19.51 -5.10
CA GLN A 95 7.28 20.04 -6.46
C GLN A 95 7.09 21.55 -6.48
N HIS A 96 6.35 22.11 -5.52
CA HIS A 96 6.14 23.56 -5.44
C HIS A 96 7.43 24.30 -5.13
N ALA A 97 8.25 23.77 -4.23
CA ALA A 97 9.50 24.41 -3.81
C ALA A 97 10.64 24.27 -4.84
N THR A 98 10.70 23.16 -5.59
CA THR A 98 11.82 22.83 -6.47
C THR A 98 11.50 22.95 -7.96
N GLY A 99 10.22 23.04 -8.32
CA GLY A 99 9.76 22.99 -9.72
C GLY A 99 9.88 21.61 -10.36
N SER A 100 10.46 20.59 -9.68
CA SER A 100 10.72 19.26 -10.22
C SER A 100 9.98 18.16 -9.46
N ARG A 101 9.71 17.04 -10.15
CA ARG A 101 9.20 15.79 -9.59
C ARG A 101 10.18 14.64 -9.79
N ASN A 102 11.23 14.85 -10.60
CA ASN A 102 12.22 13.81 -10.89
C ASN A 102 13.18 13.66 -9.70
N MET A 103 13.13 12.51 -9.05
CA MET A 103 13.95 12.20 -7.87
C MET A 103 15.46 12.22 -8.15
N GLU A 104 15.88 11.98 -9.41
CA GLU A 104 17.29 12.03 -9.81
C GLU A 104 17.88 13.46 -9.74
N HIS A 105 17.02 14.48 -9.82
CA HIS A 105 17.40 15.89 -9.72
C HIS A 105 17.11 16.48 -8.35
N LEU A 106 16.61 15.68 -7.41
CA LEU A 106 16.27 16.11 -6.06
C LEU A 106 17.26 15.51 -5.07
N GLY A 107 17.81 16.32 -4.20
CA GLY A 107 18.73 15.87 -3.15
C GLY A 107 18.88 16.91 -2.05
N GLY A 108 19.17 16.46 -0.82
CA GLY A 108 19.44 17.33 0.30
C GLY A 108 18.26 18.18 0.80
N LEU A 109 17.03 17.89 0.37
CA LEU A 109 15.83 18.66 0.67
C LEU A 109 15.49 18.68 2.16
N GLY A 110 15.91 17.67 2.91
CA GLY A 110 15.68 17.58 4.35
C GLY A 110 16.22 18.78 5.15
N ARG A 111 17.30 19.40 4.68
CA ARG A 111 17.85 20.63 5.29
C ARG A 111 17.00 21.86 5.04
N ASN A 112 16.44 21.99 3.82
CA ASN A 112 15.67 23.16 3.40
C ASN A 112 14.18 23.03 3.76
N MET A 113 13.69 21.77 3.88
CA MET A 113 12.28 21.47 4.14
C MET A 113 12.15 20.44 5.30
N PRO A 114 12.66 20.70 6.51
CA PRO A 114 12.75 19.71 7.58
C PRO A 114 11.39 19.19 8.05
N ARG A 115 10.36 20.02 8.04
CA ARG A 115 9.00 19.59 8.39
C ARG A 115 8.41 18.63 7.36
N THR A 116 8.59 18.91 6.08
CA THR A 116 8.15 18.04 4.99
C THR A 116 8.91 16.72 5.00
N ALA A 117 10.22 16.75 5.26
CA ALA A 117 11.05 15.55 5.37
C ALA A 117 10.61 14.66 6.56
N ALA A 118 10.36 15.26 7.74
CA ALA A 118 9.87 14.52 8.90
C ALA A 118 8.50 13.87 8.64
N LEU A 119 7.56 14.62 8.06
CA LEU A 119 6.24 14.08 7.68
C LEU A 119 6.37 12.97 6.63
N TRP A 120 7.23 13.17 5.62
CA TRP A 120 7.51 12.14 4.61
C TRP A 120 7.97 10.83 5.23
N LEU A 121 8.94 10.88 6.16
CA LEU A 121 9.46 9.68 6.84
C LEU A 121 8.37 8.94 7.62
N VAL A 122 7.51 9.66 8.34
CA VAL A 122 6.41 9.06 9.11
C VAL A 122 5.40 8.39 8.18
N VAL A 123 4.93 9.07 7.13
CA VAL A 123 3.91 8.51 6.23
C VAL A 123 4.48 7.44 5.29
N ALA A 124 5.77 7.55 4.90
CA ALA A 124 6.50 6.53 4.16
C ALA A 124 6.71 5.27 5.00
N GLY A 125 7.05 5.43 6.28
CA GLY A 125 7.10 4.33 7.24
C GLY A 125 5.73 3.67 7.43
N GLY A 126 4.67 4.46 7.45
CA GLY A 126 3.29 3.96 7.50
C GLY A 126 2.95 3.04 6.33
N ILE A 127 3.14 3.52 5.10
CA ILE A 127 2.86 2.69 3.91
C ILE A 127 3.81 1.49 3.78
N ALA A 128 5.06 1.61 4.21
CA ALA A 128 6.03 0.52 4.24
C ALA A 128 5.63 -0.58 5.25
N GLY A 129 4.88 -0.21 6.29
CA GLY A 129 4.46 -1.14 7.34
C GLY A 129 5.53 -1.30 8.42
N ILE A 130 6.22 -0.20 8.77
CA ILE A 130 7.17 -0.20 9.89
C ILE A 130 6.40 -0.39 11.21
N PRO A 131 6.88 -1.26 12.12
CA PRO A 131 6.29 -1.42 13.44
C PRO A 131 6.04 -0.07 14.14
N LEU A 132 5.01 0.00 14.96
CA LEU A 132 4.49 1.20 15.66
C LEU A 132 3.70 2.17 14.77
N LEU A 133 3.69 2.00 13.44
CA LEU A 133 2.87 2.82 12.54
C LEU A 133 1.61 2.07 12.11
N ASN A 134 0.61 2.82 11.72
CA ASN A 134 -0.73 2.32 11.40
C ASN A 134 -0.75 1.26 10.27
N GLY A 135 0.13 1.39 9.28
CA GLY A 135 0.21 0.44 8.16
C GLY A 135 0.70 -0.94 8.56
N PHE A 136 1.54 -1.04 9.62
CA PHE A 136 2.00 -2.34 10.14
C PHE A 136 0.83 -3.20 10.61
N VAL A 137 -0.04 -2.65 11.45
CA VAL A 137 -1.17 -3.40 12.02
C VAL A 137 -2.08 -3.94 10.93
N SER A 138 -2.48 -3.10 9.96
CA SER A 138 -3.38 -3.53 8.90
C SER A 138 -2.76 -4.56 7.96
N LYS A 139 -1.47 -4.44 7.62
CA LYS A 139 -0.76 -5.45 6.81
C LYS A 139 -0.59 -6.76 7.56
N TRP A 140 -0.21 -6.69 8.84
CA TRP A 140 -0.08 -7.87 9.69
C TRP A 140 -1.39 -8.66 9.74
N LEU A 141 -2.52 -7.97 9.93
CA LEU A 141 -3.83 -8.62 9.92
C LEU A 141 -4.17 -9.25 8.56
N VAL A 142 -3.79 -8.64 7.43
CA VAL A 142 -3.96 -9.25 6.11
C VAL A 142 -3.14 -10.54 5.98
N TYR A 143 -1.88 -10.54 6.44
CA TYR A 143 -1.04 -11.74 6.42
C TYR A 143 -1.61 -12.85 7.30
N SER A 144 -2.01 -12.51 8.53
CA SER A 144 -2.60 -13.46 9.47
C SER A 144 -3.89 -14.08 8.90
N ALA A 145 -4.78 -13.25 8.37
CA ALA A 145 -6.02 -13.72 7.75
C ALA A 145 -5.76 -14.64 6.54
N ALA A 146 -4.76 -14.33 5.72
CA ALA A 146 -4.40 -15.17 4.58
C ALA A 146 -3.83 -16.52 5.01
N LEU A 147 -2.97 -16.54 6.04
CA LEU A 147 -2.42 -17.78 6.59
C LEU A 147 -3.49 -18.65 7.26
N GLU A 148 -4.37 -18.05 8.08
CA GLU A 148 -5.49 -18.75 8.72
C GLU A 148 -6.48 -19.34 7.69
N SER A 149 -6.60 -18.70 6.52
CA SER A 149 -7.44 -19.18 5.40
C SER A 149 -6.72 -20.20 4.50
N GLY A 150 -5.52 -20.69 4.87
CA GLY A 150 -4.72 -21.62 4.07
C GLY A 150 -4.11 -21.00 2.79
N GLN A 151 -4.17 -19.67 2.62
CA GLN A 151 -3.64 -18.95 1.46
C GLN A 151 -2.18 -18.54 1.68
N ALA A 152 -1.29 -19.52 1.89
CA ALA A 152 0.12 -19.28 2.21
C ALA A 152 0.88 -18.55 1.11
N VAL A 153 0.62 -18.85 -0.17
CA VAL A 153 1.30 -18.19 -1.30
C VAL A 153 0.91 -16.71 -1.40
N PRO A 154 -0.38 -16.32 -1.39
CA PRO A 154 -0.79 -14.92 -1.29
C PRO A 154 -0.18 -14.19 -0.09
N ALA A 155 -0.13 -14.82 1.09
CA ALA A 155 0.49 -14.23 2.29
C ALA A 155 1.98 -13.95 2.08
N LEU A 156 2.74 -14.91 1.55
CA LEU A 156 4.17 -14.77 1.27
C LEU A 156 4.44 -13.67 0.23
N VAL A 157 3.67 -13.63 -0.85
CA VAL A 157 3.79 -12.59 -1.88
C VAL A 157 3.49 -11.21 -1.30
N ALA A 158 2.48 -11.09 -0.46
CA ALA A 158 2.15 -9.84 0.22
C ALA A 158 3.28 -9.38 1.15
N TRP A 159 3.89 -10.30 1.90
CA TRP A 159 5.02 -9.99 2.77
C TRP A 159 6.26 -9.52 1.97
N ILE A 160 6.65 -10.23 0.90
CA ILE A 160 7.74 -9.84 0.00
C ILE A 160 7.47 -8.46 -0.62
N THR A 161 6.24 -8.20 -1.05
CA THR A 161 5.82 -6.90 -1.58
C THR A 161 6.00 -5.77 -0.57
N SER A 162 5.80 -6.05 0.72
CA SER A 162 6.06 -5.07 1.78
C SER A 162 7.53 -4.69 1.86
N ILE A 163 8.43 -5.67 1.73
CA ILE A 163 9.88 -5.43 1.67
C ILE A 163 10.24 -4.55 0.47
N PHE A 164 9.72 -4.84 -0.72
CA PHE A 164 9.92 -3.99 -1.89
C PHE A 164 9.36 -2.58 -1.71
N THR A 165 8.28 -2.42 -0.96
CA THR A 165 7.75 -1.09 -0.60
C THR A 165 8.77 -0.31 0.22
N VAL A 166 9.44 -0.92 1.22
CA VAL A 166 10.50 -0.29 2.00
C VAL A 166 11.62 0.19 1.08
N PHE A 167 12.16 -0.67 0.22
CA PHE A 167 13.24 -0.30 -0.71
C PHE A 167 12.85 0.84 -1.65
N SER A 168 11.62 0.80 -2.17
CA SER A 168 11.12 1.85 -3.06
C SER A 168 11.04 3.21 -2.37
N PHE A 169 10.64 3.27 -1.10
CA PHE A 169 10.59 4.52 -0.35
C PHE A 169 11.96 4.97 0.15
N LEU A 170 12.90 4.08 0.44
CA LEU A 170 14.29 4.44 0.72
C LEU A 170 14.94 5.15 -0.47
N LYS A 171 14.62 4.75 -1.71
CA LYS A 171 15.07 5.44 -2.92
C LYS A 171 14.56 6.89 -3.00
N ALA A 172 13.38 7.18 -2.42
CA ALA A 172 12.72 8.47 -2.48
C ALA A 172 12.97 9.36 -1.24
N THR A 173 13.84 8.91 -0.32
CA THR A 173 14.21 9.62 0.91
C THR A 173 15.60 10.22 0.80
#